data_fc897fc804943e5ab02dcab8d57d1f6a
#
_entry.id   fc897fc804943e5ab02dcab8d57d1f6a
#
_cell.length_a   1.000
_cell.length_b   1.000
_cell.length_c   1.000
_cell.angle_alpha   90.00
_cell.angle_beta   90.00
_cell.angle_gamma   90.00
#
_symmetry.space_group_name_H-M   'P 1'
#
loop_
_entity.id
_entity.type
_entity.pdbx_description
1 polymer ?
#
loop_
_entity_poly.entity_id
_entity_poly.type
_entity_poly.pdbx_seq_one_letter_code
_entity_poly.pdbx_strand_id
1 'polypeptide(L)'
;MLTNTMRAMAWLLALCLPAVGEAISVGNLTFSLGAEESFAAKRVLNNNQSARLYQVSVVGIDRPGGKEVRSRPADGELLFAPRQLTLQAGEGEYFKFYYHGPQDNRERYYRVSFREIPTRNRVERNTAGAAVSIDPVVVVETILAVRPRQVDFKWAFDRRAGTVSNSGNTWFKLLIKPGCGATEEDGDAWYLRPGDVVRQAALRQPGDKYIIYNDQFIKISNDCPSPSAGG
;
A
#
# COMPACT_ATOMS: atom_id res chain seq x y z
N MET A 1 49.67 -19.62 12.91
CA MET A 1 49.25 -18.70 11.82
C MET A 1 47.77 -18.79 11.48
N LEU A 2 47.02 -19.87 11.77
CA LEU A 2 45.57 -20.00 11.48
C LEU A 2 44.65 -19.14 12.36
N THR A 3 45.07 -18.75 13.55
CA THR A 3 44.17 -18.02 14.49
C THR A 3 43.98 -16.55 14.15
N ASN A 4 44.89 -15.91 13.43
CA ASN A 4 44.76 -14.49 13.04
C ASN A 4 43.88 -14.30 11.80
N THR A 5 43.86 -15.26 10.89
CA THR A 5 43.00 -15.22 9.70
C THR A 5 41.53 -15.45 10.05
N MET A 6 41.22 -16.33 11.01
CA MET A 6 39.85 -16.52 11.52
C MET A 6 39.32 -15.29 12.27
N ARG A 7 40.16 -14.58 13.03
CA ARG A 7 39.81 -13.34 13.70
C ARG A 7 39.53 -12.20 12.69
N ALA A 8 40.33 -12.06 11.64
CA ALA A 8 40.13 -11.07 10.58
C ALA A 8 38.84 -11.33 9.79
N MET A 9 38.52 -12.61 9.51
CA MET A 9 37.29 -12.98 8.81
C MET A 9 36.04 -12.75 9.65
N ALA A 10 36.09 -12.92 10.98
CA ALA A 10 34.97 -12.62 11.89
C ALA A 10 34.67 -11.10 11.97
N TRP A 11 35.71 -10.26 11.88
CA TRP A 11 35.55 -8.81 11.84
C TRP A 11 34.95 -8.30 10.50
N LEU A 12 35.28 -8.96 9.39
CA LEU A 12 34.68 -8.61 8.07
C LEU A 12 33.19 -9.00 7.99
N LEU A 13 32.76 -10.10 8.61
CA LEU A 13 31.35 -10.49 8.66
C LEU A 13 30.49 -9.55 9.51
N ALA A 14 31.06 -8.92 10.54
CA ALA A 14 30.33 -7.98 11.41
C ALA A 14 30.01 -6.64 10.73
N LEU A 15 30.67 -6.30 9.61
CA LEU A 15 30.44 -5.07 8.86
C LEU A 15 29.28 -5.14 7.86
N CYS A 16 28.68 -6.32 7.66
CA CYS A 16 27.55 -6.54 6.73
C CYS A 16 26.19 -6.62 7.41
N LEU A 17 26.02 -6.06 8.62
CA LEU A 17 24.69 -5.93 9.19
C LEU A 17 23.89 -4.91 8.36
N PRO A 18 22.74 -5.30 7.76
CA PRO A 18 21.92 -4.34 7.05
C PRO A 18 21.48 -3.25 8.02
N ALA A 19 21.78 -2.00 7.70
CA ALA A 19 21.22 -0.87 8.42
C ALA A 19 19.69 -0.96 8.25
N VAL A 20 18.98 -1.13 9.36
CA VAL A 20 17.51 -1.10 9.35
C VAL A 20 17.14 0.30 8.91
N GLY A 21 16.58 0.43 7.70
CA GLY A 21 16.15 1.72 7.18
C GLY A 21 15.03 2.27 8.08
N GLU A 22 15.31 3.36 8.75
CA GLU A 22 14.35 4.09 9.57
C GLU A 22 13.51 4.96 8.64
N ALA A 23 12.19 4.76 8.62
CA ALA A 23 11.28 5.55 7.80
C ALA A 23 9.83 5.47 8.32
N ILE A 24 9.01 6.39 7.85
CA ILE A 24 7.55 6.34 8.03
C ILE A 24 6.98 5.00 7.58
N SER A 25 6.12 4.41 8.38
CA SER A 25 5.27 3.27 7.98
C SER A 25 3.81 3.69 7.93
N VAL A 26 3.18 3.44 6.79
CA VAL A 26 1.75 3.71 6.57
C VAL A 26 0.95 2.42 6.31
N GLY A 27 1.59 1.24 6.41
CA GLY A 27 0.97 -0.05 6.07
C GLY A 27 0.58 -0.14 4.60
N ASN A 28 -0.59 -0.72 4.29
CA ASN A 28 -1.05 -0.90 2.91
C ASN A 28 -1.12 0.43 2.15
N LEU A 29 -0.57 0.47 0.93
CA LEU A 29 -0.56 1.69 0.10
C LEU A 29 -1.92 1.97 -0.56
N THR A 30 -2.86 1.03 -0.52
CA THR A 30 -4.24 1.23 -0.96
C THR A 30 -5.17 0.91 0.19
N PHE A 31 -6.13 1.78 0.45
CA PHE A 31 -7.17 1.60 1.44
C PHE A 31 -8.49 2.14 0.91
N SER A 32 -9.61 1.67 1.45
CA SER A 32 -10.94 2.04 0.95
C SER A 32 -11.79 2.67 2.04
N LEU A 33 -12.71 3.51 1.62
CA LEU A 33 -13.89 3.90 2.37
C LEU A 33 -15.07 3.12 1.80
N GLY A 34 -15.63 2.21 2.59
CA GLY A 34 -16.76 1.37 2.21
C GLY A 34 -18.03 2.15 1.97
N ALA A 35 -19.02 1.50 1.32
CA ALA A 35 -20.29 2.13 0.99
C ALA A 35 -21.07 2.61 2.24
N GLU A 36 -21.02 1.84 3.31
CA GLU A 36 -21.71 2.09 4.58
C GLU A 36 -20.84 2.80 5.63
N GLU A 37 -19.56 3.05 5.32
CA GLU A 37 -18.63 3.67 6.24
C GLU A 37 -18.71 5.20 6.17
N SER A 38 -18.66 5.85 7.33
CA SER A 38 -18.64 7.31 7.43
C SER A 38 -17.22 7.90 7.32
N PHE A 39 -16.18 7.09 7.60
CA PHE A 39 -14.78 7.48 7.49
C PHE A 39 -13.87 6.27 7.28
N ALA A 40 -12.70 6.52 6.68
CA ALA A 40 -11.57 5.60 6.66
C ALA A 40 -10.48 6.12 7.58
N ALA A 41 -9.80 5.23 8.32
CA ALA A 41 -8.68 5.58 9.17
C ALA A 41 -7.40 4.96 8.64
N LYS A 42 -6.31 5.75 8.65
CA LYS A 42 -4.98 5.31 8.23
C LYS A 42 -3.99 5.54 9.36
N ARG A 43 -3.41 4.46 9.87
CA ARG A 43 -2.36 4.56 10.88
C ARG A 43 -1.05 4.96 10.24
N VAL A 44 -0.38 5.92 10.84
CA VAL A 44 1.00 6.34 10.52
C VAL A 44 1.86 6.05 11.74
N LEU A 45 3.00 5.39 11.52
CA LEU A 45 3.95 5.04 12.57
C LEU A 45 5.29 5.70 12.27
N ASN A 46 5.85 6.36 13.27
CA ASN A 46 7.20 6.91 13.22
C ASN A 46 8.22 5.82 13.61
N ASN A 47 8.84 5.19 12.63
CA ASN A 47 9.91 4.21 12.86
C ASN A 47 11.29 4.85 13.04
N ASN A 48 11.40 6.18 12.99
CA ASN A 48 12.67 6.86 13.24
C ASN A 48 13.00 6.90 14.73
N GLN A 49 14.26 7.12 15.06
CA GLN A 49 14.73 7.29 16.45
C GLN A 49 14.52 8.71 17.02
N SER A 50 13.89 9.59 16.26
CA SER A 50 13.63 10.97 16.67
C SER A 50 12.20 11.40 16.29
N ALA A 51 11.73 12.46 16.95
CA ALA A 51 10.43 13.04 16.62
C ALA A 51 10.40 13.55 15.17
N ARG A 52 9.25 13.35 14.50
CA ARG A 52 8.99 13.77 13.11
C ARG A 52 7.65 14.50 13.05
N LEU A 53 7.57 15.52 12.22
CA LEU A 53 6.31 16.15 11.85
C LEU A 53 5.75 15.47 10.62
N TYR A 54 4.53 14.99 10.70
CA TYR A 54 3.78 14.38 9.60
C TYR A 54 2.74 15.37 9.10
N GLN A 55 2.78 15.68 7.80
CA GLN A 55 1.78 16.50 7.12
C GLN A 55 1.03 15.66 6.10
N VAL A 56 -0.28 15.83 6.04
CA VAL A 56 -1.14 15.12 5.08
C VAL A 56 -1.69 16.10 4.06
N SER A 57 -1.68 15.68 2.80
CA SER A 57 -2.37 16.37 1.71
C SER A 57 -3.12 15.36 0.84
N VAL A 58 -4.21 15.82 0.23
CA VAL A 58 -5.07 14.99 -0.61
C VAL A 58 -5.36 15.71 -1.92
N VAL A 59 -5.29 14.95 -3.01
CA VAL A 59 -5.74 15.38 -4.34
C VAL A 59 -6.62 14.30 -4.94
N GLY A 60 -7.64 14.68 -5.71
CA GLY A 60 -8.41 13.74 -6.52
C GLY A 60 -7.58 13.23 -7.68
N ILE A 61 -7.78 11.98 -8.07
CA ILE A 61 -7.18 11.39 -9.26
C ILE A 61 -8.28 10.71 -10.10
N ASP A 62 -8.15 10.75 -11.42
CA ASP A 62 -9.11 10.11 -12.33
C ASP A 62 -9.03 8.57 -12.23
N ARG A 63 -7.84 8.04 -12.00
CA ARG A 63 -7.56 6.60 -11.86
C ARG A 63 -6.21 6.38 -11.19
N PRO A 64 -6.07 5.34 -10.36
CA PRO A 64 -4.79 4.95 -9.80
C PRO A 64 -3.90 4.27 -10.85
N GLY A 65 -2.59 4.53 -10.73
CA GLY A 65 -1.55 3.93 -11.57
C GLY A 65 -1.38 4.59 -12.93
N GLY A 66 -0.19 4.47 -13.49
CA GLY A 66 0.15 5.03 -14.80
C GLY A 66 0.14 6.57 -14.82
N LYS A 67 -0.46 7.14 -15.87
CA LYS A 67 -0.57 8.59 -16.03
C LYS A 67 -1.86 9.07 -15.34
N GLU A 68 -1.73 9.49 -14.10
CA GLU A 68 -2.84 10.05 -13.33
C GLU A 68 -3.11 11.51 -13.70
N VAL A 69 -4.38 11.85 -13.89
CA VAL A 69 -4.80 13.25 -13.96
C VAL A 69 -5.22 13.69 -12.57
N ARG A 70 -4.43 14.56 -11.95
CA ARG A 70 -4.69 15.11 -10.61
C ARG A 70 -5.64 16.28 -10.70
N SER A 71 -6.59 16.36 -9.76
CA SER A 71 -7.56 17.43 -9.62
C SER A 71 -7.69 17.85 -8.16
N ARG A 72 -8.17 19.05 -7.91
CA ARG A 72 -8.57 19.46 -6.57
C ARG A 72 -9.97 18.88 -6.29
N PRO A 73 -10.17 18.16 -5.17
CA PRO A 73 -11.51 17.77 -4.74
C PRO A 73 -12.39 19.02 -4.56
N ALA A 74 -13.69 18.88 -4.74
CA ALA A 74 -14.62 19.96 -4.44
C ALA A 74 -14.51 20.36 -2.96
N ASP A 75 -14.86 21.60 -2.65
CA ASP A 75 -14.75 22.10 -1.28
C ASP A 75 -15.66 21.28 -0.33
N GLY A 76 -15.06 20.70 0.70
CA GLY A 76 -15.75 19.83 1.66
C GLY A 76 -16.01 18.40 1.18
N GLU A 77 -15.68 18.04 -0.06
CA GLU A 77 -15.90 16.70 -0.60
C GLU A 77 -15.17 15.61 0.18
N LEU A 78 -13.91 15.87 0.54
CA LEU A 78 -13.11 14.97 1.37
C LEU A 78 -12.43 15.77 2.48
N LEU A 79 -12.88 15.57 3.70
CA LEU A 79 -12.28 16.16 4.88
C LEU A 79 -11.32 15.16 5.53
N PHE A 80 -10.25 15.64 6.14
CA PHE A 80 -9.32 14.79 6.86
C PHE A 80 -8.72 15.49 8.06
N ALA A 81 -8.45 14.70 9.11
CA ALA A 81 -7.87 15.17 10.36
C ALA A 81 -7.01 14.06 11.01
N PRO A 82 -5.92 14.46 11.70
CA PRO A 82 -5.34 15.79 11.70
C PRO A 82 -4.69 16.15 10.35
N ARG A 83 -4.49 17.43 10.05
CA ARG A 83 -3.75 17.86 8.85
C ARG A 83 -2.25 17.72 9.04
N GLN A 84 -1.81 17.84 10.29
CA GLN A 84 -0.41 17.61 10.68
C GLN A 84 -0.35 17.15 12.14
N LEU A 85 0.67 16.38 12.48
CA LEU A 85 0.89 15.84 13.80
C LEU A 85 2.36 15.53 14.00
N THR A 86 2.91 15.84 15.17
CA THR A 86 4.26 15.41 15.54
C THR A 86 4.16 14.10 16.32
N LEU A 87 4.89 13.08 15.85
CA LEU A 87 5.01 11.78 16.52
C LEU A 87 6.42 11.62 17.07
N GLN A 88 6.51 11.13 18.31
CA GLN A 88 7.78 10.74 18.91
C GLN A 88 8.32 9.45 18.27
N ALA A 89 9.56 9.10 18.56
CA ALA A 89 10.15 7.84 18.11
C ALA A 89 9.29 6.64 18.54
N GLY A 90 8.91 5.77 17.61
CA GLY A 90 8.07 4.60 17.83
C GLY A 90 6.58 4.89 18.07
N GLU A 91 6.17 6.16 18.06
CA GLU A 91 4.76 6.54 18.22
C GLU A 91 3.98 6.39 16.91
N GLY A 92 2.72 5.99 17.01
CA GLY A 92 1.82 5.87 15.86
C GLY A 92 0.45 6.42 16.16
N GLU A 93 -0.14 7.11 15.17
CA GLU A 93 -1.44 7.76 15.31
C GLU A 93 -2.27 7.60 14.03
N TYR A 94 -3.60 7.81 14.15
CA TYR A 94 -4.55 7.64 13.05
C TYR A 94 -4.92 8.97 12.42
N PHE A 95 -4.82 9.01 11.08
CA PHE A 95 -5.39 10.05 10.23
C PHE A 95 -6.73 9.54 9.70
N LYS A 96 -7.80 10.32 9.89
CA LYS A 96 -9.16 9.97 9.50
C LYS A 96 -9.59 10.78 8.29
N PHE A 97 -10.27 10.12 7.36
CA PHE A 97 -10.74 10.70 6.09
C PHE A 97 -12.26 10.52 6.01
N TYR A 98 -12.98 11.63 5.91
CA TYR A 98 -14.45 11.70 5.86
C TYR A 98 -14.89 12.14 4.48
N TYR A 99 -15.70 11.34 3.81
CA TYR A 99 -16.21 11.66 2.49
C TYR A 99 -17.62 12.25 2.56
N HIS A 100 -17.79 13.45 2.01
CA HIS A 100 -19.05 14.18 1.90
C HIS A 100 -19.43 14.50 0.44
N GLY A 101 -18.76 13.86 -0.52
CA GLY A 101 -19.02 14.04 -1.93
C GLY A 101 -20.32 13.34 -2.39
N PRO A 102 -20.56 13.27 -3.72
CA PRO A 102 -21.76 12.66 -4.27
C PRO A 102 -22.00 11.24 -3.78
N GLN A 103 -23.23 10.96 -3.35
CA GLN A 103 -23.67 9.64 -2.89
C GLN A 103 -24.24 8.87 -4.09
N ASP A 104 -23.37 8.53 -5.05
CA ASP A 104 -23.73 7.88 -6.30
C ASP A 104 -23.06 6.50 -6.46
N ASN A 105 -23.24 5.88 -7.62
CA ASN A 105 -22.72 4.55 -7.95
C ASN A 105 -21.35 4.59 -8.64
N ARG A 106 -20.57 5.66 -8.44
CA ARG A 106 -19.24 5.83 -9.02
C ARG A 106 -18.17 5.68 -7.96
N GLU A 107 -17.17 4.87 -8.22
CA GLU A 107 -15.95 4.81 -7.41
C GLU A 107 -15.08 6.03 -7.67
N ARG A 108 -14.50 6.59 -6.61
CA ARG A 108 -13.62 7.77 -6.67
C ARG A 108 -12.28 7.46 -6.04
N TYR A 109 -11.26 8.10 -6.55
CA TYR A 109 -9.90 7.85 -6.10
C TYR A 109 -9.22 9.15 -5.67
N TYR A 110 -8.45 9.05 -4.59
CA TYR A 110 -7.67 10.16 -4.05
C TYR A 110 -6.25 9.71 -3.78
N ARG A 111 -5.29 10.55 -4.16
CA ARG A 111 -3.90 10.41 -3.78
C ARG A 111 -3.72 11.09 -2.43
N VAL A 112 -3.38 10.32 -1.41
CA VAL A 112 -3.09 10.80 -0.06
C VAL A 112 -1.59 10.76 0.13
N SER A 113 -0.98 11.92 0.35
CA SER A 113 0.46 12.07 0.56
C SER A 113 0.73 12.32 2.03
N PHE A 114 1.56 11.47 2.63
CA PHE A 114 2.10 11.63 3.99
C PHE A 114 3.53 12.13 3.85
N ARG A 115 3.77 13.37 4.29
CA ARG A 115 5.09 14.00 4.25
C ARG A 115 5.70 13.98 5.64
N GLU A 116 6.79 13.26 5.81
CA GLU A 116 7.60 13.21 7.01
C GLU A 116 8.66 14.29 6.98
N ILE A 117 8.70 15.15 7.99
CA ILE A 117 9.62 16.28 8.08
C ILE A 117 10.40 16.16 9.40
N PRO A 118 11.74 16.21 9.34
CA PRO A 118 12.56 16.27 10.55
C PRO A 118 12.19 17.48 11.42
N THR A 119 12.06 17.29 12.74
CA THR A 119 11.72 18.38 13.68
C THR A 119 12.94 19.18 14.15
N ARG A 120 14.15 18.68 13.87
CA ARG A 120 15.41 19.34 14.23
C ARG A 120 16.37 19.31 13.05
N ASN A 121 16.94 20.48 12.73
CA ASN A 121 18.14 20.53 11.92
C ASN A 121 19.32 20.18 12.84
N ARG A 122 19.81 18.97 12.75
CA ARG A 122 20.95 18.52 13.56
C ARG A 122 22.23 19.10 12.98
N VAL A 123 22.63 20.26 13.51
CA VAL A 123 23.98 20.77 13.30
C VAL A 123 24.82 20.19 14.44
N GLU A 124 25.49 19.10 14.23
CA GLU A 124 26.52 18.61 15.16
C GLU A 124 27.76 19.47 14.99
N ARG A 125 27.99 20.38 15.94
CA ARG A 125 29.27 21.07 16.07
C ARG A 125 30.25 20.13 16.79
N ASN A 126 31.06 19.42 16.00
CA ASN A 126 32.25 18.79 16.56
C ASN A 126 33.36 19.82 16.64
N THR A 127 34.20 19.73 17.68
CA THR A 127 35.39 20.60 17.91
C THR A 127 36.42 20.57 16.80
N ALA A 128 36.25 19.74 15.79
CA ALA A 128 37.19 19.56 14.64
C ALA A 128 36.59 20.04 13.28
N GLY A 129 35.40 20.63 13.25
CA GLY A 129 34.80 21.11 12.01
C GLY A 129 33.27 20.97 12.03
N ALA A 130 32.56 21.78 11.23
CA ALA A 130 31.10 21.66 11.09
C ALA A 130 30.76 20.42 10.27
N ALA A 131 30.18 19.39 10.91
CA ALA A 131 29.53 18.30 10.21
C ALA A 131 28.12 18.73 9.84
N VAL A 132 27.78 18.74 8.54
CA VAL A 132 26.41 18.96 8.05
C VAL A 132 25.71 17.61 8.04
N SER A 133 24.73 17.41 8.91
CA SER A 133 23.82 16.28 8.85
C SER A 133 22.64 16.66 7.95
N ILE A 134 22.39 15.87 6.91
CA ILE A 134 21.24 16.01 6.01
C ILE A 134 20.17 15.01 6.45
N ASP A 135 19.07 15.52 6.98
CA ASP A 135 17.90 14.73 7.33
C ASP A 135 16.88 14.85 6.17
N PRO A 136 16.59 13.77 5.42
CA PRO A 136 15.73 13.86 4.25
C PRO A 136 14.27 14.06 4.65
N VAL A 137 13.53 14.78 3.80
CA VAL A 137 12.07 14.79 3.83
C VAL A 137 11.60 13.58 3.03
N VAL A 138 10.81 12.71 3.66
CA VAL A 138 10.23 11.52 3.03
C VAL A 138 8.77 11.78 2.68
N VAL A 139 8.35 11.37 1.49
CA VAL A 139 6.94 11.43 1.08
C VAL A 139 6.48 10.04 0.69
N VAL A 140 5.45 9.55 1.38
CA VAL A 140 4.78 8.29 1.02
C VAL A 140 3.40 8.62 0.48
N GLU A 141 3.12 8.19 -0.74
CA GLU A 141 1.82 8.37 -1.37
C GLU A 141 1.02 7.07 -1.31
N THR A 142 -0.25 7.20 -0.90
CA THR A 142 -1.21 6.11 -0.83
C THR A 142 -2.44 6.43 -1.67
N ILE A 143 -3.27 5.41 -1.94
CA ILE A 143 -4.53 5.57 -2.66
C ILE A 143 -5.67 5.33 -1.69
N LEU A 144 -6.57 6.32 -1.56
CA LEU A 144 -7.88 6.14 -0.95
C LEU A 144 -8.90 5.93 -2.06
N ALA A 145 -9.56 4.77 -2.06
CA ALA A 145 -10.70 4.48 -2.92
C ALA A 145 -12.01 4.67 -2.14
N VAL A 146 -12.83 5.61 -2.56
CA VAL A 146 -14.20 5.76 -2.05
C VAL A 146 -15.13 4.89 -2.87
N ARG A 147 -15.71 3.87 -2.26
CA ARG A 147 -16.55 2.91 -2.94
C ARG A 147 -17.93 3.51 -3.30
N PRO A 148 -18.55 3.02 -4.39
CA PRO A 148 -19.93 3.39 -4.75
C PRO A 148 -20.90 3.12 -3.59
N ARG A 149 -21.96 3.92 -3.46
CA ARG A 149 -22.99 3.70 -2.42
C ARG A 149 -23.86 2.47 -2.69
N GLN A 150 -24.05 2.13 -3.95
CA GLN A 150 -24.63 0.85 -4.36
C GLN A 150 -23.56 0.07 -5.10
N VAL A 151 -22.92 -0.86 -4.39
CA VAL A 151 -21.85 -1.69 -4.94
C VAL A 151 -22.44 -2.73 -5.87
N ASP A 152 -21.96 -2.73 -7.11
CA ASP A 152 -22.21 -3.78 -8.09
C ASP A 152 -20.88 -4.52 -8.34
N PHE A 153 -20.66 -5.59 -7.57
CA PHE A 153 -19.44 -6.40 -7.66
C PHE A 153 -19.63 -7.50 -8.69
N LYS A 154 -19.12 -7.27 -9.90
CA LYS A 154 -19.22 -8.22 -11.02
C LYS A 154 -17.88 -8.41 -11.71
N TRP A 155 -17.57 -9.64 -12.03
CA TRP A 155 -16.37 -10.01 -12.78
C TRP A 155 -16.65 -11.20 -13.69
N ALA A 156 -15.80 -11.38 -14.71
CA ALA A 156 -15.83 -12.57 -15.57
C ALA A 156 -14.41 -13.12 -15.72
N PHE A 157 -14.29 -14.44 -15.71
CA PHE A 157 -13.07 -15.18 -15.98
C PHE A 157 -13.23 -16.01 -17.23
N ASP A 158 -12.43 -15.74 -18.27
CA ASP A 158 -12.33 -16.57 -19.46
C ASP A 158 -10.96 -17.25 -19.50
N ARG A 159 -10.94 -18.53 -19.17
CA ARG A 159 -9.74 -19.35 -19.16
C ARG A 159 -9.14 -19.51 -20.56
N ARG A 160 -9.97 -19.67 -21.60
CA ARG A 160 -9.50 -19.85 -22.99
C ARG A 160 -8.82 -18.58 -23.50
N ALA A 161 -9.41 -17.45 -23.26
CA ALA A 161 -8.84 -16.16 -23.60
C ALA A 161 -7.69 -15.77 -22.65
N GLY A 162 -7.60 -16.36 -21.46
CA GLY A 162 -6.65 -15.99 -20.40
C GLY A 162 -6.93 -14.60 -19.88
N THR A 163 -8.20 -14.26 -19.61
CA THR A 163 -8.62 -12.92 -19.18
C THR A 163 -9.47 -12.95 -17.92
N VAL A 164 -9.28 -11.93 -17.10
CA VAL A 164 -10.24 -11.54 -16.05
C VAL A 164 -10.67 -10.12 -16.30
N SER A 165 -11.96 -9.87 -16.25
CA SER A 165 -12.55 -8.54 -16.43
C SER A 165 -13.37 -8.11 -15.23
N ASN A 166 -13.35 -6.81 -14.95
CA ASN A 166 -14.22 -6.17 -13.97
C ASN A 166 -15.37 -5.48 -14.71
N SER A 167 -16.55 -6.07 -14.66
CA SER A 167 -17.80 -5.52 -15.24
C SER A 167 -18.69 -4.82 -14.21
N GLY A 168 -18.25 -4.75 -12.97
CA GLY A 168 -18.91 -4.04 -11.88
C GLY A 168 -18.50 -2.57 -11.79
N ASN A 169 -18.86 -1.93 -10.67
CA ASN A 169 -18.57 -0.52 -10.41
C ASN A 169 -17.58 -0.28 -9.27
N THR A 170 -16.93 -1.31 -8.78
CA THR A 170 -15.94 -1.24 -7.69
C THR A 170 -14.69 -2.06 -8.03
N TRP A 171 -13.53 -1.62 -7.55
CA TRP A 171 -12.26 -2.30 -7.80
C TRP A 171 -12.09 -3.56 -6.95
N PHE A 172 -11.28 -4.46 -7.45
CA PHE A 172 -10.78 -5.62 -6.72
C PHE A 172 -9.33 -5.94 -7.12
N LYS A 173 -8.67 -6.76 -6.31
CA LYS A 173 -7.33 -7.28 -6.61
C LYS A 173 -7.47 -8.70 -7.18
N LEU A 174 -6.82 -8.96 -8.31
CA LEU A 174 -6.63 -10.29 -8.86
C LEU A 174 -5.26 -10.80 -8.39
N LEU A 175 -5.22 -11.99 -7.80
CA LEU A 175 -4.00 -12.70 -7.44
C LEU A 175 -3.90 -13.98 -8.26
N ILE A 176 -2.77 -14.17 -8.94
CA ILE A 176 -2.46 -15.39 -9.69
C ILE A 176 -1.22 -16.03 -9.07
N LYS A 177 -1.38 -17.19 -8.47
CA LYS A 177 -0.25 -17.96 -7.94
C LYS A 177 0.38 -18.82 -9.04
N PRO A 178 1.71 -19.02 -9.05
CA PRO A 178 2.41 -19.74 -10.12
C PRO A 178 2.12 -21.25 -10.14
N GLY A 179 1.43 -21.78 -9.12
CA GLY A 179 1.07 -23.19 -9.00
C GLY A 179 0.20 -23.49 -7.79
N CYS A 180 -0.15 -24.76 -7.63
CA CYS A 180 -0.86 -25.23 -6.47
C CYS A 180 0.07 -25.25 -5.24
N GLY A 181 -0.35 -24.68 -4.13
CA GLY A 181 0.44 -24.62 -2.90
C GLY A 181 1.48 -23.49 -2.82
N ALA A 182 1.61 -22.66 -3.85
CA ALA A 182 2.42 -21.43 -3.79
C ALA A 182 1.82 -20.44 -2.76
N THR A 183 2.67 -19.63 -2.12
CA THR A 183 2.22 -18.62 -1.17
C THR A 183 1.59 -17.41 -1.89
N GLU A 184 1.03 -16.47 -1.16
CA GLU A 184 0.54 -15.21 -1.74
C GLU A 184 1.71 -14.35 -2.24
N GLU A 185 2.84 -14.39 -1.54
CA GLU A 185 4.05 -13.63 -1.86
C GLU A 185 4.71 -14.06 -3.18
N ASP A 186 4.52 -15.34 -3.57
CA ASP A 186 5.01 -15.88 -4.84
C ASP A 186 4.11 -15.49 -6.02
N GLY A 187 2.95 -14.91 -5.75
CA GLY A 187 1.93 -14.60 -6.75
C GLY A 187 2.05 -13.21 -7.34
N ASP A 188 1.63 -13.10 -8.61
CA ASP A 188 1.46 -11.80 -9.26
C ASP A 188 0.08 -11.21 -8.93
N ALA A 189 0.02 -9.90 -8.68
CA ALA A 189 -1.20 -9.22 -8.32
C ALA A 189 -1.50 -8.02 -9.23
N TRP A 190 -2.78 -7.87 -9.58
CA TRP A 190 -3.30 -6.76 -10.39
C TRP A 190 -4.51 -6.12 -9.70
N TYR A 191 -4.59 -4.80 -9.74
CA TYR A 191 -5.77 -4.05 -9.31
C TYR A 191 -6.64 -3.77 -10.53
N LEU A 192 -7.86 -4.35 -10.57
CA LEU A 192 -8.82 -4.15 -11.64
C LEU A 192 -9.87 -3.14 -11.19
N ARG A 193 -9.88 -1.98 -11.83
CA ARG A 193 -10.93 -0.95 -11.68
C ARG A 193 -12.15 -1.32 -12.50
N PRO A 194 -13.30 -0.67 -12.29
CA PRO A 194 -14.44 -0.80 -13.20
C PRO A 194 -14.05 -0.64 -14.67
N GLY A 195 -14.40 -1.63 -15.48
CA GLY A 195 -14.10 -1.70 -16.91
C GLY A 195 -12.72 -2.24 -17.28
N ASP A 196 -11.83 -2.51 -16.33
CA ASP A 196 -10.50 -3.07 -16.63
C ASP A 196 -10.58 -4.54 -17.05
N VAL A 197 -9.68 -4.92 -17.98
CA VAL A 197 -9.47 -6.30 -18.41
C VAL A 197 -7.98 -6.62 -18.28
N VAL A 198 -7.64 -7.65 -17.52
CA VAL A 198 -6.29 -8.21 -17.42
C VAL A 198 -6.21 -9.45 -18.28
N ARG A 199 -5.18 -9.51 -19.12
CA ARG A 199 -4.85 -10.69 -19.95
C ARG A 199 -3.47 -11.20 -19.54
N GLN A 200 -3.41 -12.46 -19.05
CA GLN A 200 -2.19 -13.09 -18.62
C GLN A 200 -2.14 -14.56 -19.07
N ALA A 201 -0.97 -15.01 -19.55
CA ALA A 201 -0.77 -16.41 -19.93
C ALA A 201 -0.99 -17.37 -18.74
N ALA A 202 -0.61 -16.95 -17.54
CA ALA A 202 -0.78 -17.69 -16.30
C ALA A 202 -2.26 -17.99 -15.96
N LEU A 203 -3.21 -17.22 -16.47
CA LEU A 203 -4.65 -17.48 -16.30
C LEU A 203 -5.11 -18.75 -17.04
N ARG A 204 -4.36 -19.20 -18.04
CA ARG A 204 -4.64 -20.45 -18.80
C ARG A 204 -4.03 -21.68 -18.14
N GLN A 205 -2.99 -21.48 -17.31
CA GLN A 205 -2.24 -22.55 -16.67
C GLN A 205 -2.96 -23.03 -15.41
N PRO A 206 -2.74 -24.30 -14.99
CA PRO A 206 -3.14 -24.74 -13.66
C PRO A 206 -2.48 -23.88 -12.58
N GLY A 207 -3.19 -23.68 -11.48
CA GLY A 207 -2.71 -22.87 -10.35
C GLY A 207 -3.85 -22.16 -9.64
N ASP A 208 -3.59 -21.76 -8.40
CA ASP A 208 -4.59 -21.02 -7.62
C ASP A 208 -4.73 -19.58 -8.09
N LYS A 209 -5.96 -19.17 -8.31
CA LYS A 209 -6.32 -17.81 -8.73
C LYS A 209 -7.44 -17.30 -7.86
N TYR A 210 -7.27 -16.07 -7.39
CA TYR A 210 -8.22 -15.45 -6.46
C TYR A 210 -8.56 -14.04 -6.90
N ILE A 211 -9.82 -13.66 -6.68
CA ILE A 211 -10.22 -12.27 -6.56
C ILE A 211 -10.21 -11.96 -5.07
N ILE A 212 -9.53 -10.86 -4.69
CA ILE A 212 -9.51 -10.36 -3.33
C ILE A 212 -10.36 -9.09 -3.29
N TYR A 213 -11.45 -9.16 -2.54
CA TYR A 213 -12.42 -8.08 -2.39
C TYR A 213 -12.79 -7.95 -0.90
N ASN A 214 -12.61 -6.78 -0.31
CA ASN A 214 -12.81 -6.54 1.13
C ASN A 214 -12.10 -7.59 2.00
N ASP A 215 -10.82 -7.85 1.71
CA ASP A 215 -9.95 -8.82 2.37
C ASP A 215 -10.45 -10.28 2.32
N GLN A 216 -11.48 -10.55 1.51
CA GLN A 216 -11.98 -11.91 1.25
C GLN A 216 -11.38 -12.48 -0.03
N PHE A 217 -10.87 -13.71 0.05
CA PHE A 217 -10.31 -14.46 -1.07
C PHE A 217 -11.40 -15.29 -1.74
N ILE A 218 -11.76 -14.91 -2.96
CA ILE A 218 -12.74 -15.61 -3.80
C ILE A 218 -11.96 -16.42 -4.82
N LYS A 219 -11.96 -17.74 -4.66
CA LYS A 219 -11.28 -18.63 -5.62
C LYS A 219 -12.04 -18.66 -6.95
N ILE A 220 -11.35 -18.40 -8.06
CA ILE A 220 -11.94 -18.32 -9.41
C ILE A 220 -11.56 -19.50 -10.32
N SER A 221 -10.70 -20.41 -9.85
CA SER A 221 -10.35 -21.64 -10.57
C SER A 221 -10.28 -22.82 -9.61
N ASN A 222 -10.74 -23.98 -10.05
CA ASN A 222 -10.69 -25.25 -9.30
C ASN A 222 -9.56 -26.18 -9.75
N ASP A 223 -8.47 -25.61 -10.25
CA ASP A 223 -7.36 -26.37 -10.82
C ASP A 223 -6.52 -27.08 -9.77
N CYS A 224 -6.57 -26.60 -8.53
CA CYS A 224 -5.81 -27.15 -7.43
C CYS A 224 -6.73 -27.89 -6.46
N PRO A 225 -6.33 -29.08 -5.98
CA PRO A 225 -7.10 -29.80 -4.96
C PRO A 225 -7.25 -28.88 -3.73
N SER A 226 -8.41 -28.91 -3.09
CA SER A 226 -8.59 -28.28 -1.78
C SER A 226 -7.56 -28.87 -0.83
N PRO A 227 -6.93 -28.07 0.06
CA PRO A 227 -6.13 -28.66 1.14
C PRO A 227 -7.01 -29.71 1.83
N SER A 228 -6.58 -30.96 1.79
CA SER A 228 -7.25 -32.00 2.57
C SER A 228 -7.24 -31.50 4.01
N ALA A 229 -8.41 -31.39 4.63
CA ALA A 229 -8.52 -31.21 6.07
C ALA A 229 -7.77 -32.40 6.70
N GLY A 230 -6.49 -32.15 6.99
CA GLY A 230 -5.65 -33.12 7.68
C GLY A 230 -6.25 -33.36 9.05
N GLY A 231 -6.54 -34.63 9.31
CA GLY A 231 -7.03 -35.09 10.56
C GLY A 231 -6.03 -34.91 11.71
#